data_39184376cdb79cfade3f1df3199b096b
#
_entry.id   39184376cdb79cfade3f1df3199b096b
#
_cell.length_a   1.000
_cell.length_b   1.000
_cell.length_c   1.000
_cell.angle_alpha   90.00
_cell.angle_beta   90.00
_cell.angle_gamma   90.00
#
_symmetry.space_group_name_H-M   'P 1'
#
loop_
_entity.id
_entity.type
_entity.pdbx_description
1 polymer ?
#
loop_
_entity_poly.entity_id
_entity_poly.type
_entity_poly.pdbx_seq_one_letter_code
_entity_poly.pdbx_strand_id
1 'polypeptide(L)'
;MAMLDRLPALPLVASDPYFSIWMPADTPTQTDSCHWSGPEKPLRGSLTVDGAAFRFLGAGPEAEAELTAQQVTATATRFVHQAGGVRLETVFRTPALPQDPDLLSMPVTLVSFSLTSLDGGEHQVALRFHLSDKLCYDGNIRPAMTSDSFAFLGHGAAWCGQTVQRPLSHSGDHVTMDWGYLYLMGDGQVSALGDGLALTWAGAVKEETGLRAVVAYDDIASINYFGDLCKPWYRRHGAQITDAIRTAWEGFDAITARCQALDQELAGEAEQAGGADYAYLCAAAWRQTFAAHKLIATPRGEMAFLSKENDSNGCIGTVDVSYPSIPVLLKYAPELVNALCRPVLEFASMPVWTDDFAPHDVGRYPNATGQVYAARRRVRNGETHPPYYLYPAGAPVYDPRYQMPVEECGNMLVMLAAAQAFGASEGLARAYRPLLDKWVGYLVTYGEDPGEQLCTDDFAGHLAHNVNLAAKAMVGVSCYGRLTGDASWEDKAREMAARFLEKVGAQGNTPLTLDGQGWSMKYNLLWDRVLHLGLLPDGFYDAELNSYLPRINAYGLPLDSRADYTKSDWICWTAALTQDKALRQALLSPIARMLRETTSRVPFSDWYDTKTGRYQAFIARSVQGGIYAPLLRG
;
A
#
# COMPACT_ATOMS: atom_id res chain seq x y z
N MET A 1 -3.96 -20.34 26.30
CA MET A 1 -2.79 -20.12 25.40
C MET A 1 -2.98 -18.74 24.79
N ALA A 2 -2.02 -17.83 24.90
CA ALA A 2 -2.15 -16.49 24.35
C ALA A 2 -2.36 -16.57 22.83
N MET A 3 -3.36 -15.85 22.30
CA MET A 3 -3.61 -15.79 20.86
C MET A 3 -2.78 -14.64 20.30
N LEU A 4 -1.60 -14.96 19.77
CA LEU A 4 -0.67 -14.00 19.22
C LEU A 4 -0.68 -14.12 17.70
N ASP A 5 -1.35 -13.19 17.02
CA ASP A 5 -1.21 -13.03 15.57
C ASP A 5 0.20 -12.50 15.28
N ARG A 6 0.97 -13.30 14.54
CA ARG A 6 2.32 -12.91 14.17
C ARG A 6 2.35 -12.31 12.77
N LEU A 7 2.90 -11.11 12.65
CA LEU A 7 3.35 -10.51 11.39
C LEU A 7 4.84 -10.19 11.46
N PRO A 8 5.55 -10.13 10.32
CA PRO A 8 6.97 -9.76 10.28
C PRO A 8 7.24 -8.39 10.90
N ALA A 9 6.34 -7.42 10.66
CA ALA A 9 6.26 -6.14 11.36
C ALA A 9 4.78 -5.78 11.57
N LEU A 10 4.48 -5.11 12.69
CA LEU A 10 3.11 -4.74 13.08
C LEU A 10 2.87 -3.26 12.76
N PRO A 11 1.85 -2.90 11.96
CA PRO A 11 1.53 -1.52 11.67
C PRO A 11 0.93 -0.82 12.90
N LEU A 12 1.52 0.31 13.34
CA LEU A 12 1.03 1.14 14.44
C LEU A 12 0.36 2.41 13.91
N VAL A 13 1.08 3.20 13.13
CA VAL A 13 0.57 4.37 12.41
C VAL A 13 0.84 4.13 10.92
N ALA A 14 -0.18 4.14 10.09
CA ALA A 14 -0.05 3.79 8.68
C ALA A 14 -0.99 4.68 7.82
N SER A 15 -0.63 5.97 7.69
CA SER A 15 -1.48 6.98 7.03
C SER A 15 -1.07 7.26 5.59
N ASP A 16 0.23 7.40 5.33
CA ASP A 16 0.80 7.69 4.00
C ASP A 16 2.27 7.22 3.93
N PRO A 17 2.96 7.31 2.78
CA PRO A 17 4.33 6.79 2.63
C PRO A 17 5.36 7.35 3.61
N TYR A 18 5.17 8.55 4.13
CA TYR A 18 6.08 9.20 5.07
C TYR A 18 5.61 9.15 6.53
N PHE A 19 4.31 9.07 6.78
CA PHE A 19 3.76 8.88 8.12
C PHE A 19 3.28 7.43 8.29
N SER A 20 4.27 6.52 8.35
CA SER A 20 4.10 5.06 8.33
C SER A 20 5.07 4.40 9.30
N ILE A 21 4.58 4.06 10.50
CA ILE A 21 5.34 3.58 11.65
C ILE A 21 4.95 2.16 12.01
N TRP A 22 5.96 1.31 12.15
CA TRP A 22 5.83 -0.12 12.32
C TRP A 22 6.63 -0.63 13.53
N MET A 23 6.17 -1.70 14.15
CA MET A 23 6.90 -2.46 15.16
C MET A 23 7.58 -3.65 14.48
N PRO A 24 8.91 -3.62 14.25
CA PRO A 24 9.64 -4.68 13.54
C PRO A 24 10.04 -5.83 14.47
N ALA A 25 9.08 -6.36 15.23
CA ALA A 25 9.32 -7.38 16.27
C ALA A 25 8.10 -8.28 16.46
N ASP A 26 8.29 -9.41 17.13
CA ASP A 26 7.20 -10.34 17.48
C ASP A 26 6.31 -9.79 18.61
N THR A 27 6.87 -8.97 19.50
CA THR A 27 6.14 -8.32 20.60
C THR A 27 6.44 -6.81 20.63
N PRO A 28 5.51 -5.99 21.12
CA PRO A 28 5.65 -4.53 21.08
C PRO A 28 6.72 -3.95 22.02
N THR A 29 7.35 -4.77 22.89
CA THR A 29 8.36 -4.35 23.86
C THR A 29 9.79 -4.74 23.51
N GLN A 30 10.00 -5.54 22.43
CA GLN A 30 11.33 -6.04 22.07
C GLN A 30 12.26 -4.97 21.51
N THR A 31 11.72 -3.96 20.83
CA THR A 31 12.49 -2.88 20.19
C THR A 31 11.65 -1.61 20.10
N ASP A 32 12.27 -0.52 19.71
CA ASP A 32 11.53 0.68 19.35
C ASP A 32 10.86 0.51 17.95
N SER A 33 9.78 1.22 17.74
CA SER A 33 9.13 1.32 16.44
C SER A 33 10.01 2.07 15.44
N CYS A 34 9.83 1.77 14.16
CA CYS A 34 10.57 2.38 13.06
C CYS A 34 9.64 2.81 11.92
N HIS A 35 10.12 3.68 11.05
CA HIS A 35 9.52 3.88 9.73
C HIS A 35 9.65 2.59 8.90
N TRP A 36 8.75 2.38 7.91
CA TRP A 36 8.82 1.19 7.05
C TRP A 36 10.21 1.00 6.40
N SER A 37 10.95 2.08 6.14
CA SER A 37 12.30 2.05 5.53
C SER A 37 13.45 1.82 6.53
N GLY A 38 13.14 1.59 7.82
CA GLY A 38 14.09 1.21 8.85
C GLY A 38 14.48 2.23 9.91
N PRO A 39 14.56 3.55 9.64
CA PRO A 39 14.92 4.55 10.65
C PRO A 39 14.00 4.51 11.87
N GLU A 40 14.58 4.58 13.07
CA GLU A 40 13.82 4.60 14.32
C GLU A 40 12.89 5.80 14.40
N LYS A 41 11.64 5.53 14.74
CA LYS A 41 10.56 6.49 14.99
C LYS A 41 9.82 6.05 16.25
N PRO A 42 10.42 6.22 17.45
CA PRO A 42 9.92 5.58 18.66
C PRO A 42 8.54 6.07 19.10
N LEU A 43 7.65 5.10 19.31
CA LEU A 43 6.45 5.22 20.11
C LEU A 43 6.68 4.36 21.37
N ARG A 44 6.55 4.94 22.55
CA ARG A 44 6.81 4.25 23.81
C ARG A 44 5.63 4.33 24.77
N GLY A 45 5.40 3.26 25.51
CA GLY A 45 4.33 3.17 26.49
C GLY A 45 4.80 2.53 27.79
N SER A 46 4.51 3.19 28.92
CA SER A 46 4.75 2.65 30.25
C SER A 46 3.52 2.74 31.14
N LEU A 47 3.41 1.79 32.07
CA LEU A 47 2.34 1.66 33.05
C LEU A 47 2.97 1.52 34.42
N THR A 48 2.59 2.36 35.38
CA THR A 48 2.94 2.18 36.78
C THR A 48 1.72 1.69 37.52
N VAL A 49 1.84 0.59 38.26
CA VAL A 49 0.75 0.00 39.07
C VAL A 49 1.29 -0.11 40.51
N ASP A 50 0.62 0.55 41.46
CA ASP A 50 0.97 0.55 42.89
C ASP A 50 2.47 0.82 43.14
N GLY A 51 3.05 1.71 42.32
CA GLY A 51 4.46 2.13 42.41
C GLY A 51 5.45 1.28 41.61
N ALA A 52 5.05 0.13 41.04
CA ALA A 52 5.88 -0.70 40.18
C ALA A 52 5.72 -0.28 38.71
N ALA A 53 6.82 0.01 38.01
CA ALA A 53 6.82 0.46 36.61
C ALA A 53 7.01 -0.71 35.63
N PHE A 54 6.21 -0.71 34.57
CA PHE A 54 6.22 -1.68 33.47
C PHE A 54 6.17 -0.96 32.13
N ARG A 55 6.86 -1.48 31.11
CA ARG A 55 6.70 -1.03 29.73
C ARG A 55 5.75 -1.96 28.97
N PHE A 56 4.88 -1.40 28.14
CA PHE A 56 3.97 -2.13 27.26
C PHE A 56 4.22 -1.84 25.77
N LEU A 57 5.04 -0.84 25.44
CA LEU A 57 5.37 -0.46 24.07
C LEU A 57 6.76 0.17 23.99
N GLY A 58 7.55 -0.23 23.00
CA GLY A 58 8.90 0.26 22.75
C GLY A 58 9.95 -0.28 23.70
N ALA A 59 11.21 0.06 23.44
CA ALA A 59 12.34 -0.28 24.31
C ALA A 59 12.41 0.65 25.53
N GLY A 60 12.87 0.13 26.66
CA GLY A 60 13.03 0.90 27.89
C GLY A 60 13.64 0.09 29.02
N PRO A 61 14.01 0.74 30.14
CA PRO A 61 14.62 0.08 31.28
C PRO A 61 13.61 -0.60 32.22
N GLU A 62 12.30 -0.27 32.10
CA GLU A 62 11.27 -0.83 32.94
C GLU A 62 11.06 -2.33 32.66
N ALA A 63 10.54 -3.08 33.63
CA ALA A 63 10.13 -4.45 33.43
C ALA A 63 9.08 -4.54 32.31
N GLU A 64 9.06 -5.64 31.58
CA GLU A 64 8.03 -5.83 30.55
C GLU A 64 6.68 -6.18 31.19
N ALA A 65 5.61 -5.53 30.74
CA ALA A 65 4.26 -6.01 30.97
C ALA A 65 4.04 -7.31 30.17
N GLU A 66 3.42 -8.31 30.78
CA GLU A 66 3.18 -9.61 30.15
C GLU A 66 2.19 -9.45 29.00
N LEU A 67 2.62 -9.74 27.76
CA LEU A 67 1.74 -9.76 26.59
C LEU A 67 0.90 -11.03 26.58
N THR A 68 -0.42 -10.90 26.74
CA THR A 68 -1.37 -12.02 26.80
C THR A 68 -2.16 -12.22 25.50
N ALA A 69 -2.35 -11.15 24.70
CA ALA A 69 -2.95 -11.27 23.37
C ALA A 69 -2.39 -10.18 22.43
N GLN A 70 -2.28 -10.54 21.16
CA GLN A 70 -1.94 -9.65 20.06
C GLN A 70 -2.82 -10.02 18.87
N GLN A 71 -3.44 -9.02 18.26
CA GLN A 71 -4.32 -9.20 17.11
C GLN A 71 -4.11 -8.10 16.08
N VAL A 72 -4.13 -8.49 14.81
CA VAL A 72 -4.07 -7.57 13.68
C VAL A 72 -5.32 -7.77 12.82
N THR A 73 -6.11 -6.71 12.68
CA THR A 73 -7.21 -6.63 11.72
C THR A 73 -6.84 -5.70 10.57
N ALA A 74 -7.69 -5.57 9.58
CA ALA A 74 -7.46 -4.66 8.46
C ALA A 74 -7.17 -3.22 8.95
N THR A 75 -7.95 -2.72 9.91
CA THR A 75 -7.84 -1.32 10.38
C THR A 75 -7.10 -1.14 11.70
N ALA A 76 -6.83 -2.22 12.46
CA ALA A 76 -6.29 -2.08 13.82
C ALA A 76 -5.18 -3.08 14.16
N THR A 77 -4.29 -2.66 15.07
CA THR A 77 -3.38 -3.52 15.82
C THR A 77 -3.71 -3.40 17.30
N ARG A 78 -3.99 -4.52 17.95
CA ARG A 78 -4.45 -4.62 19.34
C ARG A 78 -3.45 -5.43 20.16
N PHE A 79 -3.08 -4.89 21.33
CA PHE A 79 -2.25 -5.55 22.33
C PHE A 79 -2.99 -5.65 23.64
N VAL A 80 -2.87 -6.77 24.34
CA VAL A 80 -3.37 -6.95 25.70
C VAL A 80 -2.22 -7.36 26.60
N HIS A 81 -1.96 -6.54 27.61
CA HIS A 81 -0.92 -6.77 28.60
C HIS A 81 -1.50 -6.98 29.99
N GLN A 82 -0.74 -7.64 30.85
CA GLN A 82 -1.00 -7.73 32.28
C GLN A 82 0.23 -7.27 33.07
N ALA A 83 0.01 -6.46 34.09
CA ALA A 83 1.05 -5.98 34.98
C ALA A 83 0.48 -5.56 36.33
N GLY A 84 1.04 -6.02 37.46
CA GLY A 84 0.69 -5.58 38.81
C GLY A 84 -0.79 -5.78 39.18
N GLY A 85 -1.47 -6.83 38.67
CA GLY A 85 -2.91 -7.04 38.91
C GLY A 85 -3.83 -6.23 37.99
N VAL A 86 -3.30 -5.48 37.02
CA VAL A 86 -4.08 -4.70 36.04
C VAL A 86 -3.91 -5.28 34.62
N ARG A 87 -5.00 -5.36 33.88
CA ARG A 87 -5.05 -5.62 32.45
C ARG A 87 -5.05 -4.28 31.70
N LEU A 88 -4.15 -4.12 30.75
CA LEU A 88 -4.13 -3.01 29.81
C LEU A 88 -4.40 -3.53 28.40
N GLU A 89 -5.42 -3.00 27.74
CA GLU A 89 -5.63 -3.16 26.31
C GLU A 89 -5.25 -1.88 25.58
N THR A 90 -4.41 -1.98 24.57
CA THR A 90 -4.00 -0.86 23.71
C THR A 90 -4.36 -1.18 22.26
N VAL A 91 -5.06 -0.26 21.58
CA VAL A 91 -5.46 -0.42 20.17
C VAL A 91 -4.98 0.78 19.36
N PHE A 92 -4.20 0.52 18.32
CA PHE A 92 -3.85 1.48 17.28
C PHE A 92 -4.76 1.26 16.08
N ARG A 93 -5.56 2.25 15.69
CA ARG A 93 -6.53 2.16 14.60
C ARG A 93 -6.30 3.25 13.56
N THR A 94 -6.02 2.84 12.33
CA THR A 94 -5.99 3.74 11.17
C THR A 94 -7.33 3.65 10.44
N PRO A 95 -8.08 4.76 10.28
CA PRO A 95 -9.37 4.75 9.61
C PRO A 95 -9.22 4.70 8.09
N ALA A 96 -8.58 3.65 7.57
CA ALA A 96 -8.40 3.39 6.14
C ALA A 96 -9.72 2.88 5.54
N LEU A 97 -10.67 3.79 5.34
CA LEU A 97 -12.01 3.54 4.81
C LEU A 97 -12.13 4.13 3.40
N PRO A 98 -11.86 3.36 2.32
CA PRO A 98 -11.74 3.90 0.96
C PRO A 98 -13.04 4.45 0.38
N GLN A 99 -14.21 4.06 0.92
CA GLN A 99 -15.51 4.62 0.57
C GLN A 99 -15.73 6.05 1.13
N ASP A 100 -14.83 6.52 2.00
CA ASP A 100 -14.85 7.85 2.58
C ASP A 100 -13.52 8.57 2.29
N PRO A 101 -13.38 9.21 1.12
CA PRO A 101 -12.12 9.86 0.73
C PRO A 101 -11.67 10.96 1.69
N ASP A 102 -12.60 11.63 2.38
CA ASP A 102 -12.26 12.63 3.37
C ASP A 102 -11.53 11.98 4.55
N LEU A 103 -12.11 10.94 5.13
CA LEU A 103 -11.51 10.22 6.25
C LEU A 103 -10.23 9.48 5.84
N LEU A 104 -10.22 8.84 4.65
CA LEU A 104 -9.04 8.15 4.10
C LEU A 104 -7.83 9.09 3.95
N SER A 105 -8.05 10.35 3.59
CA SER A 105 -6.98 11.33 3.38
C SER A 105 -6.56 12.08 4.65
N MET A 106 -7.28 11.91 5.78
CA MET A 106 -6.90 12.50 7.07
C MET A 106 -5.73 11.73 7.67
N PRO A 107 -4.59 12.37 7.97
CA PRO A 107 -3.43 11.72 8.56
C PRO A 107 -3.61 11.56 10.09
N VAL A 108 -4.59 10.74 10.48
CA VAL A 108 -4.96 10.51 11.89
C VAL A 108 -4.91 9.02 12.24
N THR A 109 -4.47 8.73 13.46
CA THR A 109 -4.55 7.39 14.07
C THR A 109 -5.27 7.52 15.42
N LEU A 110 -6.32 6.71 15.60
CA LEU A 110 -7.04 6.59 16.85
C LEU A 110 -6.30 5.60 17.76
N VAL A 111 -5.99 6.01 18.98
CA VAL A 111 -5.37 5.13 19.98
C VAL A 111 -6.30 5.05 21.19
N SER A 112 -6.62 3.84 21.61
CA SER A 112 -7.40 3.63 22.84
C SER A 112 -6.63 2.80 23.84
N PHE A 113 -6.82 3.10 25.12
CA PHE A 113 -6.33 2.33 26.25
C PHE A 113 -7.52 1.94 27.12
N SER A 114 -7.64 0.67 27.48
CA SER A 114 -8.64 0.18 28.44
C SER A 114 -7.90 -0.51 29.59
N LEU A 115 -8.11 -0.03 30.80
CA LEU A 115 -7.51 -0.52 32.04
C LEU A 115 -8.57 -1.21 32.89
N THR A 116 -8.28 -2.40 33.42
CA THR A 116 -9.23 -3.15 34.26
C THR A 116 -8.47 -3.91 35.34
N SER A 117 -8.94 -3.90 36.59
CA SER A 117 -8.40 -4.72 37.67
C SER A 117 -8.68 -6.21 37.39
N LEU A 118 -7.70 -7.07 37.62
CA LEU A 118 -7.83 -8.53 37.43
C LEU A 118 -8.20 -9.28 38.71
N ASP A 119 -7.93 -8.69 39.87
CA ASP A 119 -8.17 -9.28 41.19
C ASP A 119 -9.37 -8.68 41.93
N GLY A 120 -10.03 -7.68 41.31
CA GLY A 120 -11.16 -6.94 41.90
C GLY A 120 -10.76 -5.90 42.95
N GLY A 121 -9.46 -5.76 43.22
CA GLY A 121 -8.88 -4.69 44.06
C GLY A 121 -8.88 -3.35 43.34
N GLU A 122 -8.68 -2.28 44.10
CA GLU A 122 -8.42 -0.95 43.54
C GLU A 122 -6.91 -0.73 43.47
N HIS A 123 -6.39 -0.41 42.28
CA HIS A 123 -4.99 -0.17 42.01
C HIS A 123 -4.76 1.29 41.66
N GLN A 124 -3.67 1.89 42.19
CA GLN A 124 -3.21 3.21 41.76
C GLN A 124 -2.39 3.06 40.49
N VAL A 125 -2.91 3.59 39.37
CA VAL A 125 -2.33 3.40 38.04
C VAL A 125 -1.89 4.74 37.45
N ALA A 126 -0.70 4.77 36.86
CA ALA A 126 -0.27 5.87 35.99
C ALA A 126 0.12 5.29 34.61
N LEU A 127 -0.45 5.86 33.56
CA LEU A 127 -0.17 5.52 32.16
C LEU A 127 0.61 6.67 31.50
N ARG A 128 1.66 6.34 30.77
CA ARG A 128 2.37 7.27 29.90
C ARG A 128 2.47 6.71 28.48
N PHE A 129 2.10 7.53 27.50
CA PHE A 129 2.29 7.26 26.06
C PHE A 129 3.11 8.40 25.47
N HIS A 130 4.25 8.08 24.84
CA HIS A 130 5.22 9.04 24.33
C HIS A 130 5.45 8.83 22.82
N LEU A 131 5.47 9.93 22.08
CA LEU A 131 5.80 10.02 20.66
C LEU A 131 7.10 10.81 20.52
N SER A 132 8.14 10.22 19.96
CA SER A 132 9.41 10.89 19.74
C SER A 132 9.31 11.95 18.64
N ASP A 133 10.04 13.07 18.79
CA ASP A 133 10.18 14.09 17.75
C ASP A 133 10.98 13.58 16.52
N LYS A 134 11.60 12.41 16.60
CA LYS A 134 12.18 11.69 15.46
C LYS A 134 11.14 11.44 14.34
N LEU A 135 9.84 11.49 14.64
CA LEU A 135 8.79 11.41 13.63
C LEU A 135 8.76 12.61 12.67
N CYS A 136 9.41 13.73 13.04
CA CYS A 136 9.36 15.00 12.31
C CYS A 136 10.60 15.29 11.45
N TYR A 137 11.62 14.44 11.44
CA TYR A 137 12.84 14.67 10.66
C TYR A 137 13.45 13.37 10.13
N ASP A 138 14.20 13.48 9.05
CA ASP A 138 14.98 12.38 8.47
C ASP A 138 16.44 12.41 8.95
N GLY A 139 17.10 11.25 8.90
CA GLY A 139 18.50 11.09 9.29
C GLY A 139 18.75 11.04 10.80
N ASN A 140 20.03 11.07 11.16
CA ASN A 140 20.51 10.85 12.53
C ASN A 140 20.83 12.15 13.31
N ILE A 141 20.83 13.29 12.64
CA ILE A 141 21.12 14.59 13.25
C ILE A 141 19.82 15.30 13.57
N ARG A 142 19.53 15.45 14.86
CA ARG A 142 18.33 16.16 15.32
C ARG A 142 18.41 17.64 14.94
N PRO A 143 17.46 18.16 14.13
CA PRO A 143 17.41 19.59 13.82
C PRO A 143 16.94 20.42 15.02
N ALA A 144 16.95 21.75 14.87
CA ALA A 144 16.28 22.62 15.83
C ALA A 144 14.77 22.38 15.79
N MET A 145 14.19 22.04 16.95
CA MET A 145 12.78 21.71 17.11
C MET A 145 12.03 22.85 17.80
N THR A 146 10.74 22.94 17.48
CA THR A 146 9.77 23.79 18.17
C THR A 146 8.55 22.97 18.56
N SER A 147 7.94 23.30 19.69
CA SER A 147 6.79 22.58 20.22
C SER A 147 5.98 23.45 21.15
N ASP A 148 4.71 23.13 21.33
CA ASP A 148 3.84 23.79 22.30
C ASP A 148 2.75 22.83 22.78
N SER A 149 2.17 23.17 23.95
CA SER A 149 1.02 22.47 24.55
C SER A 149 -0.14 23.45 24.69
N PHE A 150 -1.33 23.00 24.37
CA PHE A 150 -2.53 23.84 24.36
C PHE A 150 -3.78 23.02 24.76
N ALA A 151 -4.87 23.71 25.05
CA ALA A 151 -6.16 23.05 25.24
C ALA A 151 -6.96 23.06 23.94
N PHE A 152 -7.52 21.92 23.55
CA PHE A 152 -8.36 21.79 22.37
C PHE A 152 -9.60 20.94 22.70
N LEU A 153 -10.80 21.46 22.40
CA LEU A 153 -12.08 20.80 22.71
C LEU A 153 -12.25 20.40 24.20
N GLY A 154 -11.62 21.14 25.12
CA GLY A 154 -11.64 20.82 26.56
C GLY A 154 -10.64 19.76 26.99
N HIS A 155 -9.78 19.25 26.11
CA HIS A 155 -8.77 18.25 26.39
C HIS A 155 -7.34 18.79 26.18
N GLY A 156 -6.34 18.10 26.72
CA GLY A 156 -4.94 18.39 26.48
C GLY A 156 -4.54 18.04 25.05
N ALA A 157 -3.77 18.92 24.42
CA ALA A 157 -3.17 18.70 23.10
C ALA A 157 -1.76 19.32 23.08
N ALA A 158 -0.91 18.76 22.22
CA ALA A 158 0.43 19.27 21.98
C ALA A 158 0.86 19.00 20.53
N TRP A 159 1.83 19.78 20.07
CA TRP A 159 2.47 19.58 18.79
C TRP A 159 3.98 19.80 18.86
N CYS A 160 4.72 19.18 17.93
CA CYS A 160 6.14 19.46 17.69
C CYS A 160 6.48 19.35 16.21
N GLY A 161 7.55 20.02 15.81
CA GLY A 161 8.07 20.00 14.46
C GLY A 161 9.41 20.72 14.36
N GLN A 162 10.03 20.69 13.17
CA GLN A 162 11.24 21.44 12.93
C GLN A 162 10.97 22.96 12.99
N THR A 163 11.92 23.74 13.52
CA THR A 163 11.81 25.21 13.55
C THR A 163 11.84 25.82 12.14
N VAL A 164 12.59 25.20 11.23
CA VAL A 164 12.67 25.61 9.82
C VAL A 164 11.97 24.57 8.97
N GLN A 165 10.85 24.95 8.37
CA GLN A 165 10.06 24.07 7.52
C GLN A 165 10.49 24.19 6.05
N ARG A 166 10.71 23.05 5.41
CA ARG A 166 11.07 22.94 3.99
C ARG A 166 10.16 21.92 3.29
N PRO A 167 8.87 22.23 3.10
CA PRO A 167 7.92 21.27 2.53
C PRO A 167 8.39 20.76 1.17
N LEU A 168 8.27 19.45 0.94
CA LEU A 168 8.57 18.73 -0.31
C LEU A 168 10.03 18.81 -0.77
N SER A 169 10.96 19.30 0.06
CA SER A 169 12.37 19.42 -0.29
C SER A 169 13.14 18.11 -0.22
N HIS A 170 12.57 17.06 0.39
CA HIS A 170 13.23 15.78 0.62
C HIS A 170 12.51 14.69 -0.16
N SER A 171 13.21 14.11 -1.15
CA SER A 171 12.63 13.20 -2.15
C SER A 171 13.49 11.96 -2.32
N GLY A 172 12.89 10.80 -2.40
CA GLY A 172 13.64 9.57 -2.61
C GLY A 172 12.94 8.33 -2.11
N ASP A 173 13.66 7.20 -2.15
CA ASP A 173 13.12 5.92 -1.73
C ASP A 173 13.12 5.76 -0.19
N HIS A 174 14.25 5.49 0.41
CA HIS A 174 14.41 5.27 1.85
C HIS A 174 14.54 6.58 2.63
N VAL A 175 13.70 7.57 2.33
CA VAL A 175 13.62 8.84 3.06
C VAL A 175 12.36 8.87 3.91
N THR A 176 12.41 9.59 5.02
CA THR A 176 11.28 9.76 5.92
C THR A 176 10.78 11.19 5.90
N MET A 177 9.71 11.49 6.63
CA MET A 177 9.20 12.84 6.78
C MET A 177 10.30 13.77 7.32
N ASP A 178 10.50 14.95 6.68
CA ASP A 178 11.52 15.95 7.06
C ASP A 178 10.97 17.38 7.10
N TRP A 179 9.66 17.52 7.24
CA TRP A 179 8.92 18.78 7.43
C TRP A 179 7.57 18.48 8.09
N GLY A 180 6.86 19.52 8.50
CA GLY A 180 5.54 19.39 9.08
C GLY A 180 5.53 19.29 10.60
N TYR A 181 4.38 18.93 11.15
CA TYR A 181 4.12 18.96 12.58
C TYR A 181 3.37 17.71 13.04
N LEU A 182 3.93 17.05 14.06
CA LEU A 182 3.28 15.96 14.78
C LEU A 182 2.33 16.55 15.83
N TYR A 183 1.14 15.97 15.97
CA TYR A 183 0.13 16.31 16.96
C TYR A 183 -0.24 15.11 17.82
N LEU A 184 -0.51 15.38 19.10
CA LEU A 184 -1.10 14.45 20.04
C LEU A 184 -2.21 15.16 20.83
N MET A 185 -3.39 14.52 20.92
CA MET A 185 -4.51 14.94 21.77
C MET A 185 -5.01 13.73 22.54
N GLY A 186 -5.49 13.88 23.79
CA GLY A 186 -5.98 12.71 24.53
C GLY A 186 -6.65 13.02 25.87
N ASP A 187 -7.24 11.95 26.44
CA ASP A 187 -7.84 11.94 27.79
C ASP A 187 -6.73 11.88 28.85
N GLY A 188 -6.39 13.03 29.42
CA GLY A 188 -5.30 13.18 30.39
C GLY A 188 -4.50 14.45 30.17
N GLN A 189 -3.33 14.53 30.77
CA GLN A 189 -2.40 15.63 30.55
C GLN A 189 -1.56 15.34 29.31
N VAL A 190 -1.66 16.18 28.29
CA VAL A 190 -0.82 16.13 27.09
C VAL A 190 0.20 17.26 27.16
N SER A 191 1.47 16.94 26.93
CA SER A 191 2.57 17.90 27.05
C SER A 191 3.59 17.74 25.94
N ALA A 192 4.08 18.87 25.44
CA ALA A 192 5.29 18.92 24.64
C ALA A 192 6.52 18.79 25.56
N LEU A 193 7.46 17.94 25.16
CA LEU A 193 8.69 17.63 25.87
C LEU A 193 9.91 18.02 25.04
N GLY A 194 11.10 17.95 25.63
CA GLY A 194 12.36 18.24 24.94
C GLY A 194 12.70 17.24 23.82
N ASP A 195 12.03 16.08 23.77
CA ASP A 195 12.28 14.96 22.84
C ASP A 195 11.01 14.43 22.15
N GLY A 196 9.89 15.16 22.25
CA GLY A 196 8.63 14.76 21.63
C GLY A 196 7.38 15.20 22.36
N LEU A 197 6.32 14.38 22.28
CA LEU A 197 5.02 14.63 22.90
C LEU A 197 4.67 13.48 23.84
N ALA A 198 3.99 13.77 24.97
CA ALA A 198 3.52 12.72 25.86
C ALA A 198 2.09 12.97 26.34
N LEU A 199 1.30 11.90 26.37
CA LEU A 199 0.07 11.78 27.14
C LEU A 199 0.39 11.08 28.46
N THR A 200 -0.04 11.67 29.58
CA THR A 200 0.03 11.06 30.91
C THR A 200 -1.35 11.08 31.55
N TRP A 201 -1.69 9.98 32.23
CA TRP A 201 -2.90 9.85 33.02
C TRP A 201 -2.57 9.13 34.33
N ALA A 202 -3.21 9.51 35.41
CA ALA A 202 -3.12 8.81 36.68
C ALA A 202 -4.46 8.79 37.41
N GLY A 203 -4.79 7.64 38.00
CA GLY A 203 -6.03 7.46 38.74
C GLY A 203 -6.15 6.06 39.34
N ALA A 204 -7.23 5.86 40.10
CA ALA A 204 -7.57 4.57 40.66
C ALA A 204 -8.32 3.73 39.61
N VAL A 205 -7.92 2.48 39.45
CA VAL A 205 -8.54 1.50 38.55
C VAL A 205 -9.09 0.34 39.38
N LYS A 206 -10.39 0.16 39.33
CA LYS A 206 -11.11 -0.97 39.90
C LYS A 206 -11.99 -1.63 38.85
N GLU A 207 -12.86 -0.83 38.22
CA GLU A 207 -13.65 -1.18 37.05
C GLU A 207 -12.92 -0.74 35.78
N GLU A 208 -13.52 -0.99 34.63
CA GLU A 208 -12.96 -0.60 33.35
C GLU A 208 -12.84 0.93 33.24
N THR A 209 -11.63 1.38 32.93
CA THR A 209 -11.32 2.80 32.68
C THR A 209 -10.77 2.92 31.26
N GLY A 210 -11.52 3.61 30.39
CA GLY A 210 -11.14 3.88 29.00
C GLY A 210 -10.47 5.24 28.85
N LEU A 211 -9.40 5.30 28.05
CA LEU A 211 -8.72 6.52 27.63
C LEU A 211 -8.56 6.53 26.13
N ARG A 212 -8.66 7.72 25.52
CA ARG A 212 -8.51 7.91 24.07
C ARG A 212 -7.35 8.85 23.78
N ALA A 213 -6.70 8.63 22.65
CA ALA A 213 -5.76 9.58 22.07
C ALA A 213 -5.91 9.63 20.54
N VAL A 214 -5.61 10.77 19.96
CA VAL A 214 -5.50 10.97 18.51
C VAL A 214 -4.07 11.42 18.22
N VAL A 215 -3.39 10.65 17.37
CA VAL A 215 -2.10 10.99 16.79
C VAL A 215 -2.35 11.50 15.38
N ALA A 216 -1.81 12.68 15.03
CA ALA A 216 -2.01 13.26 13.70
C ALA A 216 -0.73 13.93 13.18
N TYR A 217 -0.67 14.16 11.88
CA TYR A 217 0.48 14.81 11.25
C TYR A 217 0.03 15.85 10.21
N ASP A 218 0.50 17.10 10.31
CA ASP A 218 0.33 18.11 9.28
C ASP A 218 1.58 18.19 8.41
N ASP A 219 1.50 17.71 7.19
CA ASP A 219 2.58 17.73 6.21
C ASP A 219 2.70 19.07 5.45
N ILE A 220 1.92 20.10 5.83
CA ILE A 220 1.88 21.45 5.26
C ILE A 220 1.51 21.44 3.77
N ALA A 221 2.26 20.71 2.97
CA ALA A 221 2.00 20.39 1.56
C ALA A 221 2.36 18.92 1.34
N SER A 222 1.49 18.19 0.63
CA SER A 222 1.62 16.73 0.46
C SER A 222 2.38 16.35 -0.80
N ILE A 223 2.06 17.00 -1.92
CA ILE A 223 2.58 16.67 -3.26
C ILE A 223 2.86 17.96 -4.04
N ASN A 224 4.01 18.01 -4.69
CA ASN A 224 4.24 18.94 -5.78
C ASN A 224 3.65 18.32 -7.06
N TYR A 225 2.47 18.77 -7.46
CA TYR A 225 1.73 18.23 -8.59
C TYR A 225 1.93 19.12 -9.81
N PHE A 226 2.92 18.83 -10.63
CA PHE A 226 3.33 19.59 -11.82
C PHE A 226 3.51 21.10 -11.58
N GLY A 227 4.15 21.42 -10.44
CA GLY A 227 4.44 22.80 -10.03
C GLY A 227 3.49 23.37 -8.98
N ASP A 228 2.33 22.78 -8.77
CA ASP A 228 1.38 23.19 -7.75
C ASP A 228 1.57 22.43 -6.43
N LEU A 229 1.59 23.14 -5.31
CA LEU A 229 1.69 22.57 -3.97
C LEU A 229 0.33 22.07 -3.50
N CYS A 230 0.02 20.81 -3.75
CA CYS A 230 -1.25 20.21 -3.41
C CYS A 230 -1.30 19.73 -1.96
N LYS A 231 -2.50 19.81 -1.37
CA LYS A 231 -2.83 19.36 -0.01
C LYS A 231 -3.62 18.06 -0.04
N PRO A 232 -3.73 17.33 1.09
CA PRO A 232 -4.58 16.14 1.17
C PRO A 232 -6.03 16.47 0.79
N TRP A 233 -6.75 15.49 0.29
CA TRP A 233 -8.12 15.66 -0.21
C TRP A 233 -9.09 16.30 0.80
N TYR A 234 -9.02 15.94 2.09
CA TYR A 234 -9.88 16.52 3.12
C TYR A 234 -9.72 18.05 3.26
N ARG A 235 -8.59 18.60 2.81
CA ARG A 235 -8.29 20.05 2.88
C ARG A 235 -8.78 20.85 1.65
N ARG A 236 -9.41 20.19 0.67
CA ARG A 236 -9.83 20.83 -0.59
C ARG A 236 -10.77 22.04 -0.43
N HIS A 237 -11.48 22.09 0.70
CA HIS A 237 -12.39 23.21 1.03
C HIS A 237 -11.87 24.10 2.16
N GLY A 238 -10.55 24.08 2.42
CA GLY A 238 -9.91 24.96 3.39
C GLY A 238 -9.76 24.40 4.80
N ALA A 239 -10.15 23.14 5.05
CA ALA A 239 -9.94 22.48 6.34
C ALA A 239 -8.46 22.46 6.74
N GLN A 240 -8.20 22.48 8.04
CA GLN A 240 -6.86 22.42 8.64
C GLN A 240 -6.68 21.10 9.39
N ILE A 241 -5.45 20.83 9.87
CA ILE A 241 -5.19 19.62 10.67
C ILE A 241 -6.03 19.58 11.94
N THR A 242 -6.32 20.72 12.54
CA THR A 242 -7.20 20.82 13.72
C THR A 242 -8.63 20.36 13.41
N ASP A 243 -9.10 20.53 12.18
CA ASP A 243 -10.43 20.03 11.78
C ASP A 243 -10.39 18.51 11.62
N ALA A 244 -9.29 17.93 11.12
CA ALA A 244 -9.10 16.48 11.09
C ALA A 244 -9.03 15.88 12.50
N ILE A 245 -8.29 16.51 13.42
CA ILE A 245 -8.22 16.10 14.83
C ILE A 245 -9.60 16.20 15.49
N ARG A 246 -10.35 17.27 15.24
CA ARG A 246 -11.73 17.44 15.73
C ARG A 246 -12.63 16.32 15.22
N THR A 247 -12.60 16.06 13.92
CA THR A 247 -13.41 14.99 13.29
C THR A 247 -13.07 13.63 13.90
N ALA A 248 -11.80 13.33 14.08
CA ALA A 248 -11.32 12.09 14.68
C ALA A 248 -11.72 11.98 16.17
N TRP A 249 -11.66 13.07 16.92
CA TRP A 249 -11.98 13.10 18.34
C TRP A 249 -13.48 13.00 18.61
N GLU A 250 -14.28 13.86 17.99
CA GLU A 250 -15.74 13.88 18.16
C GLU A 250 -16.39 12.63 17.54
N GLY A 251 -15.82 12.11 16.45
CA GLY A 251 -16.26 10.91 15.77
C GLY A 251 -15.61 9.61 16.25
N PHE A 252 -14.83 9.61 17.32
CA PHE A 252 -13.96 8.49 17.72
C PHE A 252 -14.69 7.14 17.74
N ASP A 253 -15.82 7.07 18.43
CA ASP A 253 -16.60 5.83 18.60
C ASP A 253 -17.29 5.43 17.28
N ALA A 254 -17.83 6.39 16.53
CA ALA A 254 -18.49 6.14 15.26
C ALA A 254 -17.49 5.66 14.19
N ILE A 255 -16.30 6.27 14.12
CA ILE A 255 -15.22 5.85 13.22
C ILE A 255 -14.73 4.45 13.62
N THR A 256 -14.55 4.21 14.93
CA THR A 256 -14.17 2.88 15.44
C THR A 256 -15.19 1.81 15.04
N ALA A 257 -16.48 2.08 15.19
CA ALA A 257 -17.54 1.15 14.80
C ALA A 257 -17.53 0.86 13.29
N ARG A 258 -17.35 1.88 12.44
CA ARG A 258 -17.20 1.71 10.97
C ARG A 258 -16.00 0.86 10.62
N CYS A 259 -14.86 1.09 11.25
CA CYS A 259 -13.66 0.29 11.05
C CYS A 259 -13.86 -1.17 11.47
N GLN A 260 -14.49 -1.41 12.62
CA GLN A 260 -14.80 -2.77 13.09
C GLN A 260 -15.78 -3.49 12.17
N ALA A 261 -16.78 -2.79 11.62
CA ALA A 261 -17.69 -3.35 10.63
C ALA A 261 -16.96 -3.81 9.36
N LEU A 262 -16.05 -2.96 8.84
CA LEU A 262 -15.20 -3.32 7.71
C LEU A 262 -14.29 -4.51 8.04
N ASP A 263 -13.67 -4.53 9.22
CA ASP A 263 -12.80 -5.64 9.65
C ASP A 263 -13.57 -6.97 9.65
N GLN A 264 -14.83 -6.97 10.13
CA GLN A 264 -15.68 -8.16 10.18
C GLN A 264 -16.16 -8.60 8.79
N GLU A 265 -16.62 -7.65 7.97
CA GLU A 265 -17.06 -7.90 6.59
C GLU A 265 -15.93 -8.51 5.76
N LEU A 266 -14.76 -7.86 5.76
CA LEU A 266 -13.59 -8.33 5.03
C LEU A 266 -13.14 -9.72 5.47
N ALA A 267 -13.07 -9.96 6.80
CA ALA A 267 -12.68 -11.26 7.33
C ALA A 267 -13.66 -12.37 6.89
N GLY A 268 -14.97 -12.11 6.95
CA GLY A 268 -15.99 -13.07 6.54
C GLY A 268 -15.94 -13.38 5.04
N GLU A 269 -15.84 -12.36 4.19
CA GLU A 269 -15.74 -12.55 2.74
C GLU A 269 -14.45 -13.28 2.33
N ALA A 270 -13.33 -12.90 2.93
CA ALA A 270 -12.05 -13.53 2.63
C ALA A 270 -12.01 -15.00 3.10
N GLU A 271 -12.58 -15.31 4.28
CA GLU A 271 -12.68 -16.69 4.76
C GLU A 271 -13.58 -17.54 3.85
N GLN A 272 -14.66 -16.97 3.37
CA GLN A 272 -15.53 -17.64 2.40
C GLN A 272 -14.80 -17.90 1.08
N ALA A 273 -14.04 -16.93 0.57
CA ALA A 273 -13.35 -17.00 -0.71
C ALA A 273 -12.13 -17.92 -0.73
N GLY A 274 -11.32 -17.95 0.37
CA GLY A 274 -10.03 -18.63 0.39
C GLY A 274 -9.68 -19.32 1.72
N GLY A 275 -10.53 -19.21 2.75
CA GLY A 275 -10.29 -19.78 4.08
C GLY A 275 -9.55 -18.83 5.04
N ALA A 276 -9.31 -19.29 6.28
CA ALA A 276 -8.72 -18.47 7.34
C ALA A 276 -7.35 -17.88 7.00
N ASP A 277 -6.51 -18.61 6.27
CA ASP A 277 -5.21 -18.11 5.81
C ASP A 277 -5.38 -16.91 4.88
N TYR A 278 -6.38 -16.94 3.99
CA TYR A 278 -6.64 -15.83 3.09
C TYR A 278 -7.21 -14.61 3.84
N ALA A 279 -8.08 -14.82 4.82
CA ALA A 279 -8.57 -13.74 5.69
C ALA A 279 -7.40 -13.05 6.42
N TYR A 280 -6.45 -13.84 6.92
CA TYR A 280 -5.23 -13.32 7.54
C TYR A 280 -4.38 -12.49 6.56
N LEU A 281 -4.20 -12.93 5.31
CA LEU A 281 -3.49 -12.18 4.27
C LEU A 281 -4.17 -10.83 3.98
N CYS A 282 -5.49 -10.81 3.84
CA CYS A 282 -6.26 -9.59 3.63
C CYS A 282 -6.08 -8.60 4.79
N ALA A 283 -6.19 -9.06 6.04
CA ALA A 283 -5.95 -8.22 7.21
C ALA A 283 -4.52 -7.63 7.24
N ALA A 284 -3.51 -8.42 6.88
CA ALA A 284 -2.11 -7.98 6.83
C ALA A 284 -1.85 -6.93 5.73
N ALA A 285 -2.52 -7.04 4.59
CA ALA A 285 -2.28 -6.20 3.41
C ALA A 285 -2.97 -4.84 3.47
N TRP A 286 -4.11 -4.69 4.18
CA TRP A 286 -5.00 -3.53 4.10
C TRP A 286 -4.30 -2.20 4.36
N ARG A 287 -3.82 -2.01 5.59
CA ARG A 287 -3.20 -0.73 5.98
C ARG A 287 -1.96 -0.42 5.16
N GLN A 288 -1.16 -1.43 4.84
CA GLN A 288 0.02 -1.28 4.00
C GLN A 288 -0.34 -0.74 2.62
N THR A 289 -1.37 -1.29 2.00
CA THR A 289 -1.81 -0.88 0.66
C THR A 289 -2.19 0.60 0.64
N PHE A 290 -3.04 1.04 1.57
CA PHE A 290 -3.50 2.43 1.59
C PHE A 290 -2.39 3.40 2.04
N ALA A 291 -1.56 3.01 3.01
CA ALA A 291 -0.43 3.81 3.49
C ALA A 291 0.72 3.95 2.46
N ALA A 292 0.70 3.19 1.37
CA ALA A 292 1.64 3.38 0.27
C ALA A 292 1.19 4.45 -0.74
N HIS A 293 0.10 5.17 -0.44
CA HIS A 293 -0.48 6.20 -1.30
C HIS A 293 -0.69 7.52 -0.57
N LYS A 294 -0.82 8.59 -1.36
CA LYS A 294 -1.31 9.90 -0.91
C LYS A 294 -2.49 10.35 -1.76
N LEU A 295 -3.62 10.63 -1.12
CA LEU A 295 -4.81 11.16 -1.77
C LEU A 295 -4.84 12.68 -1.65
N ILE A 296 -4.84 13.38 -2.79
CA ILE A 296 -4.82 14.84 -2.88
C ILE A 296 -5.97 15.38 -3.73
N ALA A 297 -6.25 16.66 -3.57
CA ALA A 297 -6.99 17.45 -4.55
C ALA A 297 -6.00 18.08 -5.54
N THR A 298 -6.22 17.86 -6.84
CA THR A 298 -5.47 18.57 -7.90
C THR A 298 -5.83 20.06 -7.92
N PRO A 299 -5.08 20.92 -8.63
CA PRO A 299 -5.43 22.33 -8.79
C PRO A 299 -6.83 22.57 -9.40
N ARG A 300 -7.35 21.56 -10.12
CA ARG A 300 -8.71 21.59 -10.70
C ARG A 300 -9.78 21.05 -9.75
N GLY A 301 -9.41 20.67 -8.53
CA GLY A 301 -10.34 20.12 -7.53
C GLY A 301 -10.71 18.64 -7.76
N GLU A 302 -10.00 17.95 -8.62
CA GLU A 302 -10.19 16.53 -8.91
C GLU A 302 -9.35 15.66 -7.97
N MET A 303 -9.75 14.41 -7.75
CA MET A 303 -8.94 13.45 -6.99
C MET A 303 -7.73 12.98 -7.79
N ALA A 304 -6.55 12.96 -7.13
CA ALA A 304 -5.40 12.17 -7.55
C ALA A 304 -4.92 11.31 -6.38
N PHE A 305 -4.73 10.01 -6.65
CA PHE A 305 -4.30 9.03 -5.66
C PHE A 305 -2.93 8.52 -6.08
N LEU A 306 -1.87 8.99 -5.41
CA LEU A 306 -0.50 8.82 -5.90
C LEU A 306 0.23 7.77 -5.05
N SER A 307 0.56 6.65 -5.67
CA SER A 307 1.40 5.61 -5.06
C SER A 307 2.84 6.10 -4.90
N LYS A 308 3.53 5.66 -3.85
CA LYS A 308 4.99 5.69 -3.78
C LYS A 308 5.53 4.28 -3.99
N GLU A 309 6.46 4.11 -4.90
CA GLU A 309 7.19 2.87 -5.08
C GLU A 309 8.23 2.70 -3.98
N ASN A 310 7.78 2.13 -2.86
CA ASN A 310 8.60 1.90 -1.68
C ASN A 310 9.62 0.77 -1.92
N ASP A 311 10.81 0.92 -1.34
CA ASP A 311 11.90 -0.08 -1.32
C ASP A 311 12.33 -0.55 -2.72
N SER A 312 12.44 0.40 -3.65
CA SER A 312 12.92 0.20 -5.01
C SER A 312 13.60 1.48 -5.53
N ASN A 313 12.85 2.44 -6.08
CA ASN A 313 13.40 3.69 -6.63
C ASN A 313 12.72 4.96 -6.08
N GLY A 314 11.62 4.82 -5.35
CA GLY A 314 10.84 5.92 -4.79
C GLY A 314 10.05 6.73 -5.82
N CYS A 315 9.75 6.19 -6.99
CA CYS A 315 8.89 6.82 -7.99
C CYS A 315 7.50 7.10 -7.42
N ILE A 316 6.82 8.12 -7.96
CA ILE A 316 5.44 8.50 -7.61
C ILE A 316 4.51 8.24 -8.79
N GLY A 317 3.33 7.67 -8.51
CA GLY A 317 2.35 7.34 -9.54
C GLY A 317 2.88 6.33 -10.55
N THR A 318 3.69 5.38 -10.07
CA THR A 318 4.29 4.30 -10.86
C THR A 318 3.19 3.38 -11.37
N VAL A 319 3.10 3.20 -12.68
CA VAL A 319 1.97 2.52 -13.32
C VAL A 319 2.00 1.01 -13.05
N ASP A 320 3.17 0.36 -13.17
CA ASP A 320 3.33 -1.08 -12.93
C ASP A 320 3.28 -1.47 -11.44
N VAL A 321 3.35 -0.49 -10.53
CA VAL A 321 3.11 -0.65 -9.09
C VAL A 321 1.64 -0.36 -8.73
N SER A 322 1.01 0.57 -9.44
CA SER A 322 -0.41 0.88 -9.28
C SER A 322 -1.30 -0.24 -9.84
N TYR A 323 -0.94 -0.81 -10.99
CA TYR A 323 -1.69 -1.87 -11.66
C TYR A 323 -1.94 -3.11 -10.77
N PRO A 324 -0.94 -3.71 -10.10
CA PRO A 324 -1.21 -4.83 -9.21
C PRO A 324 -2.03 -4.46 -7.98
N SER A 325 -2.10 -3.18 -7.59
CA SER A 325 -2.84 -2.75 -6.40
C SER A 325 -4.35 -2.62 -6.61
N ILE A 326 -4.83 -2.51 -7.86
CA ILE A 326 -6.23 -2.13 -8.13
C ILE A 326 -7.31 -3.11 -7.62
N PRO A 327 -7.10 -4.42 -7.41
CA PRO A 327 -8.15 -5.29 -6.93
C PRO A 327 -8.87 -4.79 -5.66
N VAL A 328 -8.15 -4.31 -4.66
CA VAL A 328 -8.79 -3.75 -3.46
C VAL A 328 -9.58 -2.49 -3.77
N LEU A 329 -9.07 -1.63 -4.65
CA LEU A 329 -9.73 -0.38 -5.03
C LEU A 329 -10.99 -0.65 -5.86
N LEU A 330 -10.94 -1.58 -6.81
CA LEU A 330 -12.10 -1.98 -7.62
C LEU A 330 -13.25 -2.47 -6.74
N LYS A 331 -12.94 -3.25 -5.71
CA LYS A 331 -13.97 -3.79 -4.80
C LYS A 331 -14.61 -2.70 -3.92
N TYR A 332 -13.81 -1.78 -3.37
CA TYR A 332 -14.29 -0.89 -2.31
C TYR A 332 -14.44 0.58 -2.72
N ALA A 333 -13.70 1.05 -3.72
CA ALA A 333 -13.74 2.45 -4.19
C ALA A 333 -13.19 2.57 -5.62
N PRO A 334 -13.92 2.11 -6.65
CA PRO A 334 -13.41 2.05 -8.03
C PRO A 334 -12.95 3.41 -8.59
N GLU A 335 -13.51 4.53 -8.12
CA GLU A 335 -13.09 5.88 -8.54
C GLU A 335 -11.64 6.21 -8.15
N LEU A 336 -11.09 5.55 -7.12
CA LEU A 336 -9.68 5.71 -6.77
C LEU A 336 -8.74 5.12 -7.85
N VAL A 337 -9.21 4.19 -8.68
CA VAL A 337 -8.44 3.72 -9.85
C VAL A 337 -8.34 4.81 -10.92
N ASN A 338 -9.42 5.55 -11.19
CA ASN A 338 -9.36 6.75 -12.03
C ASN A 338 -8.38 7.78 -11.44
N ALA A 339 -8.41 7.96 -10.12
CA ALA A 339 -7.50 8.87 -9.43
C ALA A 339 -6.01 8.43 -9.52
N LEU A 340 -5.71 7.12 -9.60
CA LEU A 340 -4.36 6.60 -9.92
C LEU A 340 -3.95 6.92 -11.35
N CYS A 341 -4.86 6.73 -12.31
CA CYS A 341 -4.57 6.93 -13.74
C CYS A 341 -4.43 8.40 -14.13
N ARG A 342 -5.13 9.32 -13.45
CA ARG A 342 -5.17 10.76 -13.77
C ARG A 342 -3.80 11.40 -13.95
N PRO A 343 -2.86 11.35 -12.98
CA PRO A 343 -1.56 12.02 -13.11
C PRO A 343 -0.74 11.48 -14.29
N VAL A 344 -0.88 10.19 -14.62
CA VAL A 344 -0.19 9.55 -15.75
C VAL A 344 -0.72 10.08 -17.08
N LEU A 345 -2.06 10.17 -17.23
CA LEU A 345 -2.71 10.72 -18.42
C LEU A 345 -2.39 12.21 -18.61
N GLU A 346 -2.35 12.97 -17.52
CA GLU A 346 -1.99 14.39 -17.57
C GLU A 346 -0.53 14.56 -18.01
N PHE A 347 0.40 13.80 -17.44
CA PHE A 347 1.82 13.86 -17.83
C PHE A 347 2.03 13.42 -19.29
N ALA A 348 1.39 12.32 -19.71
CA ALA A 348 1.47 11.82 -21.08
C ALA A 348 0.92 12.82 -22.13
N SER A 349 0.14 13.82 -21.69
CA SER A 349 -0.37 14.90 -22.55
C SER A 349 0.57 16.10 -22.63
N MET A 350 1.65 16.13 -21.86
CA MET A 350 2.59 17.27 -21.81
C MET A 350 3.60 17.21 -22.96
N PRO A 351 4.12 18.36 -23.42
CA PRO A 351 5.01 18.42 -24.60
C PRO A 351 6.25 17.55 -24.50
N VAL A 352 6.78 17.35 -23.30
CA VAL A 352 7.98 16.52 -23.06
C VAL A 352 7.79 15.05 -23.42
N TRP A 353 6.54 14.54 -23.32
CA TRP A 353 6.22 13.14 -23.62
C TRP A 353 5.78 13.01 -25.08
N THR A 354 6.66 12.53 -25.91
CA THR A 354 6.42 12.39 -27.37
C THR A 354 6.24 10.96 -27.84
N ASP A 355 6.44 9.99 -26.94
CA ASP A 355 6.33 8.58 -27.25
C ASP A 355 4.87 8.14 -27.46
N ASP A 356 4.66 7.09 -28.25
CA ASP A 356 3.33 6.54 -28.55
C ASP A 356 2.89 5.45 -27.54
N PHE A 357 3.56 5.38 -26.40
CA PHE A 357 3.24 4.48 -25.29
C PHE A 357 3.09 5.26 -23.96
N ALA A 358 2.56 4.58 -22.94
CA ALA A 358 2.33 5.18 -21.64
C ALA A 358 3.63 5.34 -20.84
N PRO A 359 3.80 6.44 -20.06
CA PRO A 359 4.94 6.62 -19.18
C PRO A 359 4.87 5.66 -17.97
N HIS A 360 6.04 5.31 -17.43
CA HIS A 360 6.17 4.44 -16.27
C HIS A 360 5.73 5.11 -14.96
N ASP A 361 6.08 6.38 -14.73
CA ASP A 361 5.81 7.14 -13.51
C ASP A 361 5.62 8.62 -13.83
N VAL A 362 5.30 9.42 -12.82
CA VAL A 362 5.15 10.88 -12.97
C VAL A 362 6.14 11.69 -12.14
N GLY A 363 7.15 11.04 -11.55
CA GLY A 363 8.17 11.72 -10.77
C GLY A 363 8.78 10.86 -9.67
N ARG A 364 9.35 11.50 -8.66
CA ARG A 364 9.90 10.87 -7.47
C ARG A 364 9.24 11.46 -6.22
N TYR A 365 8.62 10.58 -5.41
CA TYR A 365 7.81 11.01 -4.26
C TYR A 365 8.57 11.99 -3.35
N PRO A 366 7.97 13.13 -2.92
CA PRO A 366 6.60 13.57 -3.15
C PRO A 366 6.41 14.53 -4.36
N ASN A 367 7.32 14.50 -5.34
CA ASN A 367 7.33 15.41 -6.48
C ASN A 367 6.86 14.71 -7.75
N ALA A 368 5.59 14.92 -8.12
CA ALA A 368 5.04 14.54 -9.42
C ALA A 368 5.41 15.61 -10.45
N THR A 369 6.62 15.55 -10.98
CA THR A 369 7.21 16.58 -11.85
C THR A 369 7.72 16.05 -13.19
N GLY A 370 7.23 14.89 -13.60
CA GLY A 370 7.56 14.18 -14.83
C GLY A 370 8.40 12.94 -14.57
N GLN A 371 8.25 11.93 -15.42
CA GLN A 371 8.86 10.60 -15.27
C GLN A 371 10.34 10.70 -14.91
N VAL A 372 10.77 9.89 -13.94
CA VAL A 372 12.19 9.81 -13.51
C VAL A 372 12.81 8.45 -13.83
N TYR A 373 12.00 7.39 -13.94
CA TYR A 373 12.46 6.12 -14.48
C TYR A 373 12.96 6.32 -15.92
N ALA A 374 14.01 5.65 -16.31
CA ALA A 374 14.68 5.86 -17.59
C ALA A 374 15.23 7.29 -17.85
N ALA A 375 15.18 8.21 -16.87
CA ALA A 375 15.79 9.52 -17.04
C ALA A 375 17.33 9.40 -17.12
N ARG A 376 17.93 10.08 -18.11
CA ARG A 376 19.40 10.09 -18.30
C ARG A 376 20.13 10.75 -17.14
N ARG A 377 19.50 11.74 -16.50
CA ARG A 377 20.06 12.43 -15.34
C ARG A 377 19.78 11.65 -14.07
N ARG A 378 20.85 11.21 -13.39
CA ARG A 378 20.75 10.62 -12.04
C ARG A 378 20.72 11.71 -10.97
N VAL A 379 19.89 11.52 -9.95
CA VAL A 379 19.74 12.40 -8.79
C VAL A 379 19.92 11.57 -7.52
N ARG A 380 20.62 12.11 -6.52
CA ARG A 380 20.87 11.40 -5.26
C ARG A 380 19.58 11.23 -4.46
N ASN A 381 19.58 10.22 -3.60
CA ASN A 381 18.50 10.06 -2.63
C ASN A 381 18.47 11.28 -1.69
N GLY A 382 17.29 11.80 -1.38
CA GLY A 382 17.08 13.04 -0.64
C GLY A 382 16.99 14.31 -1.50
N GLU A 383 17.48 14.30 -2.75
CA GLU A 383 17.42 15.43 -3.67
C GLU A 383 16.21 15.34 -4.62
N THR A 384 15.76 16.49 -5.13
CA THR A 384 14.66 16.56 -6.09
C THR A 384 15.16 16.51 -7.53
N HIS A 385 14.42 15.84 -8.41
CA HIS A 385 14.66 15.88 -9.85
C HIS A 385 14.29 17.23 -10.46
N PRO A 386 14.86 17.58 -11.63
CA PRO A 386 14.37 18.71 -12.42
C PRO A 386 12.88 18.54 -12.75
N PRO A 387 12.15 19.66 -12.93
CA PRO A 387 10.75 19.61 -13.33
C PRO A 387 10.64 19.26 -14.83
N TYR A 388 10.73 17.96 -15.15
CA TYR A 388 10.74 17.47 -16.54
C TYR A 388 9.49 17.84 -17.32
N TYR A 389 8.35 18.00 -16.63
CA TYR A 389 7.10 18.44 -17.25
C TYR A 389 7.20 19.82 -17.97
N LEU A 390 8.21 20.64 -17.64
CA LEU A 390 8.47 21.93 -18.29
C LEU A 390 9.34 21.82 -19.56
N TYR A 391 9.86 20.63 -19.87
CA TYR A 391 10.77 20.46 -20.98
C TYR A 391 10.00 20.43 -22.31
N PRO A 392 10.59 21.00 -23.40
CA PRO A 392 9.94 21.01 -24.71
C PRO A 392 9.92 19.62 -25.34
N ALA A 393 9.05 19.44 -26.33
CA ALA A 393 9.02 18.25 -27.17
C ALA A 393 10.40 17.99 -27.81
N GLY A 394 10.81 16.70 -27.80
CA GLY A 394 12.09 16.27 -28.35
C GLY A 394 13.31 16.54 -27.45
N ALA A 395 13.12 17.04 -26.22
CA ALA A 395 14.20 17.11 -25.25
C ALA A 395 14.73 15.68 -24.93
N PRO A 396 16.05 15.44 -24.93
CA PRO A 396 16.64 14.11 -24.74
C PRO A 396 16.64 13.68 -23.26
N VAL A 397 15.47 13.68 -22.63
CA VAL A 397 15.31 13.39 -21.18
C VAL A 397 15.49 11.91 -20.92
N TYR A 398 14.88 11.04 -21.74
CA TYR A 398 14.74 9.62 -21.46
C TYR A 398 15.68 8.74 -22.29
N ASP A 399 16.03 7.58 -21.73
CA ASP A 399 16.73 6.51 -22.43
C ASP A 399 15.71 5.42 -22.80
N PRO A 400 15.45 5.17 -24.11
CA PRO A 400 14.43 4.22 -24.54
C PRO A 400 14.69 2.77 -24.10
N ARG A 401 15.95 2.42 -23.78
CA ARG A 401 16.31 1.06 -23.35
C ARG A 401 15.72 0.65 -22.00
N TYR A 402 15.34 1.63 -21.18
CA TYR A 402 14.77 1.39 -19.84
C TYR A 402 13.27 1.64 -19.79
N GLN A 403 12.61 1.79 -20.93
CA GLN A 403 11.16 1.94 -21.00
C GLN A 403 10.45 0.57 -20.98
N MET A 404 9.18 0.57 -20.60
CA MET A 404 8.31 -0.61 -20.50
C MET A 404 7.05 -0.45 -21.37
N PRO A 405 7.16 -0.27 -22.68
CA PRO A 405 6.05 0.26 -23.48
C PRO A 405 4.82 -0.66 -23.56
N VAL A 406 5.01 -1.99 -23.73
CA VAL A 406 3.88 -2.94 -23.75
C VAL A 406 3.28 -3.09 -22.37
N GLU A 407 4.11 -3.10 -21.33
CA GLU A 407 3.70 -3.17 -19.93
C GLU A 407 2.74 -2.03 -19.59
N GLU A 408 3.18 -0.79 -19.80
CA GLU A 408 2.45 0.38 -19.30
C GLU A 408 1.21 0.71 -20.13
N CYS A 409 1.26 0.48 -21.45
CA CYS A 409 0.06 0.58 -22.28
C CYS A 409 -1.02 -0.41 -21.84
N GLY A 410 -0.63 -1.67 -21.60
CA GLY A 410 -1.54 -2.71 -21.12
C GLY A 410 -2.11 -2.38 -19.75
N ASN A 411 -1.25 -1.96 -18.81
CA ASN A 411 -1.65 -1.57 -17.46
C ASN A 411 -2.71 -0.47 -17.49
N MET A 412 -2.47 0.62 -18.20
CA MET A 412 -3.37 1.77 -18.25
C MET A 412 -4.72 1.44 -18.88
N LEU A 413 -4.75 0.69 -19.98
CA LEU A 413 -6.00 0.29 -20.63
C LEU A 413 -6.83 -0.66 -19.76
N VAL A 414 -6.16 -1.61 -19.08
CA VAL A 414 -6.83 -2.54 -18.15
C VAL A 414 -7.37 -1.79 -16.93
N MET A 415 -6.56 -0.93 -16.29
CA MET A 415 -7.00 -0.17 -15.11
C MET A 415 -8.24 0.65 -15.39
N LEU A 416 -8.26 1.42 -16.49
CA LEU A 416 -9.41 2.26 -16.86
C LEU A 416 -10.65 1.42 -17.19
N ALA A 417 -10.50 0.31 -17.92
CA ALA A 417 -11.61 -0.56 -18.26
C ALA A 417 -12.18 -1.29 -17.03
N ALA A 418 -11.30 -1.77 -16.15
CA ALA A 418 -11.71 -2.39 -14.90
C ALA A 418 -12.43 -1.38 -13.99
N ALA A 419 -11.90 -0.16 -13.84
CA ALA A 419 -12.54 0.89 -13.07
C ALA A 419 -13.98 1.16 -13.56
N GLN A 420 -14.16 1.33 -14.87
CA GLN A 420 -15.48 1.53 -15.47
C GLN A 420 -16.39 0.32 -15.25
N ALA A 421 -15.91 -0.91 -15.42
CA ALA A 421 -16.69 -2.13 -15.22
C ALA A 421 -17.15 -2.30 -13.77
N PHE A 422 -16.41 -1.77 -12.79
CA PHE A 422 -16.73 -1.77 -11.37
C PHE A 422 -17.46 -0.50 -10.90
N GLY A 423 -17.88 0.38 -11.81
CA GLY A 423 -18.77 1.51 -11.53
C GLY A 423 -18.08 2.86 -11.34
N ALA A 424 -16.81 2.99 -11.69
CA ALA A 424 -16.17 4.30 -11.76
C ALA A 424 -16.66 5.12 -12.97
N SER A 425 -16.45 6.43 -12.91
CA SER A 425 -16.84 7.37 -13.97
C SER A 425 -16.10 7.10 -15.28
N GLU A 426 -16.81 7.11 -16.40
CA GLU A 426 -16.25 7.01 -17.76
C GLU A 426 -15.56 8.31 -18.23
N GLY A 427 -15.76 9.41 -17.52
CA GLY A 427 -15.33 10.74 -17.95
C GLY A 427 -13.84 10.85 -18.20
N LEU A 428 -13.02 10.22 -17.38
CA LEU A 428 -11.57 10.26 -17.51
C LEU A 428 -11.09 9.57 -18.80
N ALA A 429 -11.48 8.33 -19.04
CA ALA A 429 -11.10 7.60 -20.26
C ALA A 429 -11.56 8.33 -21.53
N ARG A 430 -12.78 8.91 -21.50
CA ARG A 430 -13.31 9.69 -22.62
C ARG A 430 -12.49 10.95 -22.89
N ALA A 431 -12.08 11.67 -21.85
CA ALA A 431 -11.31 12.91 -21.97
C ALA A 431 -9.92 12.69 -22.59
N TYR A 432 -9.31 11.54 -22.33
CA TYR A 432 -7.97 11.19 -22.82
C TYR A 432 -7.98 10.17 -23.96
N ARG A 433 -9.11 10.00 -24.65
CA ARG A 433 -9.27 9.05 -25.75
C ARG A 433 -8.12 9.09 -26.77
N PRO A 434 -7.60 10.24 -27.24
CA PRO A 434 -6.51 10.27 -28.21
C PRO A 434 -5.20 9.62 -27.71
N LEU A 435 -4.90 9.63 -26.40
CA LEU A 435 -3.77 8.88 -25.84
C LEU A 435 -4.05 7.37 -25.86
N LEU A 436 -5.26 6.98 -25.47
CA LEU A 436 -5.65 5.56 -25.43
C LEU A 436 -5.64 4.96 -26.84
N ASP A 437 -6.00 5.75 -27.87
CA ASP A 437 -5.90 5.35 -29.29
C ASP A 437 -4.46 5.03 -29.70
N LYS A 438 -3.49 5.83 -29.25
CA LYS A 438 -2.06 5.55 -29.49
C LYS A 438 -1.61 4.28 -28.76
N TRP A 439 -1.97 4.13 -27.50
CA TRP A 439 -1.54 3.02 -26.65
C TRP A 439 -2.08 1.68 -27.13
N VAL A 440 -3.35 1.60 -27.56
CA VAL A 440 -3.88 0.37 -28.17
C VAL A 440 -3.21 0.06 -29.51
N GLY A 441 -2.91 1.11 -30.32
CA GLY A 441 -2.15 0.95 -31.56
C GLY A 441 -0.75 0.37 -31.32
N TYR A 442 -0.09 0.82 -30.23
CA TYR A 442 1.20 0.27 -29.80
C TYR A 442 1.09 -1.23 -29.45
N LEU A 443 0.08 -1.60 -28.65
CA LEU A 443 -0.15 -3.01 -28.27
C LEU A 443 -0.43 -3.92 -29.48
N VAL A 444 -1.21 -3.45 -30.45
CA VAL A 444 -1.48 -4.23 -31.67
C VAL A 444 -0.22 -4.41 -32.52
N THR A 445 0.65 -3.41 -32.54
CA THR A 445 1.87 -3.44 -33.35
C THR A 445 2.98 -4.28 -32.73
N TYR A 446 3.16 -4.19 -31.40
CA TYR A 446 4.33 -4.75 -30.72
C TYR A 446 4.00 -5.78 -29.62
N GLY A 447 2.72 -5.97 -29.28
CA GLY A 447 2.34 -6.75 -28.12
C GLY A 447 2.18 -8.26 -28.37
N GLU A 448 1.99 -8.72 -29.61
CA GLU A 448 1.82 -10.16 -29.91
C GLU A 448 3.14 -10.95 -29.76
N ASP A 449 4.26 -10.29 -29.96
CA ASP A 449 5.60 -10.86 -29.76
C ASP A 449 6.52 -9.74 -29.24
N PRO A 450 6.47 -9.45 -27.92
CA PRO A 450 7.19 -8.34 -27.36
C PRO A 450 8.72 -8.48 -27.57
N GLY A 451 9.34 -7.42 -28.06
CA GLY A 451 10.79 -7.33 -28.18
C GLY A 451 11.50 -7.31 -26.82
N GLU A 452 12.81 -7.16 -26.85
CA GLU A 452 13.61 -7.03 -25.64
C GLU A 452 13.25 -5.74 -24.89
N GLN A 453 12.54 -5.86 -23.78
CA GLN A 453 12.11 -4.77 -22.92
C GLN A 453 12.00 -5.22 -21.47
N LEU A 454 11.90 -4.26 -20.55
CA LEU A 454 11.55 -4.49 -19.16
C LEU A 454 10.02 -4.67 -19.02
N CYS A 455 9.60 -5.20 -17.89
CA CYS A 455 8.21 -5.29 -17.44
C CYS A 455 8.17 -5.10 -15.92
N THR A 456 7.02 -5.22 -15.28
CA THR A 456 6.88 -5.09 -13.82
C THR A 456 7.82 -6.00 -13.03
N ASP A 457 8.28 -7.10 -13.60
CA ASP A 457 9.29 -8.00 -13.04
C ASP A 457 10.72 -7.58 -13.46
N ASP A 458 11.01 -6.28 -13.52
CA ASP A 458 12.27 -5.68 -13.98
C ASP A 458 13.49 -6.10 -13.17
N PHE A 459 13.29 -6.51 -11.91
CA PHE A 459 14.31 -7.13 -11.06
C PHE A 459 14.86 -8.45 -11.64
N ALA A 460 14.10 -9.09 -12.54
CA ALA A 460 14.54 -10.28 -13.27
C ALA A 460 15.22 -9.96 -14.62
N GLY A 461 15.34 -8.66 -14.97
CA GLY A 461 15.99 -8.16 -16.18
C GLY A 461 15.11 -8.14 -17.43
N HIS A 462 15.69 -7.70 -18.54
CA HIS A 462 15.05 -7.67 -19.86
C HIS A 462 14.68 -9.08 -20.31
N LEU A 463 13.52 -9.22 -20.98
CA LEU A 463 13.07 -10.49 -21.53
C LEU A 463 12.34 -10.26 -22.84
N ALA A 464 12.93 -10.70 -23.95
CA ALA A 464 12.25 -10.77 -25.24
C ALA A 464 11.29 -11.96 -25.28
N HIS A 465 10.28 -11.88 -26.14
CA HIS A 465 9.30 -12.93 -26.36
C HIS A 465 8.48 -13.30 -25.10
N ASN A 466 8.32 -12.36 -24.17
CA ASN A 466 7.68 -12.58 -22.88
C ASN A 466 6.19 -12.92 -23.03
N VAL A 467 5.81 -14.14 -22.64
CA VAL A 467 4.43 -14.66 -22.76
C VAL A 467 3.45 -13.86 -21.89
N ASN A 468 3.87 -13.37 -20.70
CA ASN A 468 3.00 -12.54 -19.86
C ASN A 468 2.75 -11.16 -20.47
N LEU A 469 3.73 -10.56 -21.14
CA LEU A 469 3.51 -9.30 -21.88
C LEU A 469 2.59 -9.51 -23.09
N ALA A 470 2.74 -10.61 -23.83
CA ALA A 470 1.83 -10.94 -24.90
C ALA A 470 0.38 -11.15 -24.39
N ALA A 471 0.23 -11.83 -23.26
CA ALA A 471 -1.08 -11.98 -22.60
C ALA A 471 -1.65 -10.61 -22.16
N LYS A 472 -0.86 -9.73 -21.58
CA LYS A 472 -1.26 -8.37 -21.21
C LYS A 472 -1.72 -7.56 -22.43
N ALA A 473 -1.00 -7.65 -23.53
CA ALA A 473 -1.34 -6.94 -24.77
C ALA A 473 -2.73 -7.32 -25.29
N MET A 474 -3.03 -8.62 -25.44
CA MET A 474 -4.34 -9.05 -25.93
C MET A 474 -5.49 -8.66 -24.97
N VAL A 475 -5.24 -8.75 -23.65
CA VAL A 475 -6.19 -8.29 -22.62
C VAL A 475 -6.40 -6.77 -22.72
N GLY A 476 -5.33 -5.98 -22.85
CA GLY A 476 -5.39 -4.53 -22.99
C GLY A 476 -6.16 -4.08 -24.23
N VAL A 477 -5.98 -4.76 -25.37
CA VAL A 477 -6.73 -4.49 -26.61
C VAL A 477 -8.23 -4.78 -26.41
N SER A 478 -8.60 -5.89 -25.77
CA SER A 478 -9.99 -6.19 -25.43
C SER A 478 -10.59 -5.17 -24.47
N CYS A 479 -9.84 -4.76 -23.45
CA CYS A 479 -10.24 -3.70 -22.51
C CYS A 479 -10.50 -2.37 -23.22
N TYR A 480 -9.68 -2.02 -24.22
CA TYR A 480 -9.92 -0.82 -25.01
C TYR A 480 -11.24 -0.91 -25.81
N GLY A 481 -11.58 -2.07 -26.35
CA GLY A 481 -12.89 -2.32 -26.98
C GLY A 481 -14.05 -2.03 -26.01
N ARG A 482 -13.94 -2.49 -24.76
CA ARG A 482 -14.93 -2.22 -23.69
C ARG A 482 -15.03 -0.73 -23.36
N LEU A 483 -13.89 -0.05 -23.21
CA LEU A 483 -13.84 1.40 -22.93
C LEU A 483 -14.52 2.23 -24.01
N THR A 484 -14.48 1.77 -25.24
CA THR A 484 -14.93 2.55 -26.39
C THR A 484 -16.29 2.12 -26.93
N GLY A 485 -16.76 0.93 -26.54
CA GLY A 485 -17.94 0.29 -27.10
C GLY A 485 -17.76 -0.18 -28.55
N ASP A 486 -16.53 -0.26 -29.05
CA ASP A 486 -16.21 -0.68 -30.41
C ASP A 486 -15.80 -2.16 -30.43
N ALA A 487 -16.73 -3.01 -30.83
CA ALA A 487 -16.55 -4.46 -30.87
C ALA A 487 -15.42 -4.93 -31.81
N SER A 488 -14.99 -4.11 -32.76
CA SER A 488 -13.88 -4.48 -33.67
C SER A 488 -12.56 -4.70 -32.90
N TRP A 489 -12.37 -4.03 -31.80
CA TRP A 489 -11.20 -4.23 -30.93
C TRP A 489 -11.30 -5.52 -30.11
N GLU A 490 -12.51 -5.91 -29.70
CA GLU A 490 -12.72 -7.23 -29.07
C GLU A 490 -12.48 -8.37 -30.07
N ASP A 491 -12.90 -8.20 -31.34
CA ASP A 491 -12.58 -9.15 -32.43
C ASP A 491 -11.06 -9.24 -32.64
N LYS A 492 -10.37 -8.08 -32.66
CA LYS A 492 -8.91 -8.04 -32.80
C LYS A 492 -8.20 -8.75 -31.62
N ALA A 493 -8.68 -8.56 -30.40
CA ALA A 493 -8.15 -9.25 -29.23
C ALA A 493 -8.35 -10.77 -29.31
N ARG A 494 -9.51 -11.25 -29.84
CA ARG A 494 -9.75 -12.67 -30.06
C ARG A 494 -8.80 -13.26 -31.13
N GLU A 495 -8.51 -12.50 -32.18
CA GLU A 495 -7.49 -12.93 -33.17
C GLU A 495 -6.10 -13.05 -32.53
N MET A 496 -5.70 -12.07 -31.67
CA MET A 496 -4.44 -12.13 -30.93
C MET A 496 -4.41 -13.34 -29.98
N ALA A 497 -5.51 -13.62 -29.29
CA ALA A 497 -5.64 -14.77 -28.40
C ALA A 497 -5.55 -16.11 -29.15
N ALA A 498 -6.11 -16.22 -30.33
CA ALA A 498 -5.98 -17.40 -31.18
C ALA A 498 -4.51 -17.66 -31.58
N ARG A 499 -3.80 -16.62 -32.03
CA ARG A 499 -2.37 -16.72 -32.35
C ARG A 499 -1.49 -16.98 -31.09
N PHE A 500 -1.88 -16.44 -29.96
CA PHE A 500 -1.25 -16.75 -28.68
C PHE A 500 -1.34 -18.24 -28.37
N LEU A 501 -2.54 -18.84 -28.45
CA LEU A 501 -2.76 -20.27 -28.23
C LEU A 501 -2.01 -21.16 -29.25
N GLU A 502 -1.88 -20.73 -30.50
CA GLU A 502 -1.06 -21.43 -31.50
C GLU A 502 0.41 -21.53 -31.08
N LYS A 503 0.96 -20.47 -30.44
CA LYS A 503 2.35 -20.43 -29.98
C LYS A 503 2.56 -21.21 -28.68
N VAL A 504 1.68 -21.03 -27.69
CA VAL A 504 1.91 -21.57 -26.33
C VAL A 504 1.20 -22.90 -26.06
N GLY A 505 0.24 -23.28 -26.89
CA GLY A 505 -0.61 -24.47 -26.70
C GLY A 505 -1.75 -24.24 -25.71
N ALA A 506 -2.72 -25.14 -25.71
CA ALA A 506 -3.91 -25.08 -24.87
C ALA A 506 -3.89 -26.09 -23.70
N GLN A 507 -2.79 -26.84 -23.53
CA GLN A 507 -2.70 -27.99 -22.61
C GLN A 507 -2.15 -27.62 -21.21
N GLY A 508 -1.96 -26.30 -20.92
CA GLY A 508 -1.30 -25.81 -19.71
C GLY A 508 0.23 -25.95 -19.76
N ASN A 509 0.89 -25.54 -18.66
CA ASN A 509 2.36 -25.47 -18.63
C ASN A 509 2.94 -24.55 -19.69
N THR A 510 2.31 -23.39 -19.85
CA THR A 510 2.75 -22.41 -20.84
C THR A 510 4.17 -21.90 -20.56
N PRO A 511 4.99 -21.71 -21.59
CA PRO A 511 6.38 -21.31 -21.41
C PRO A 511 6.51 -19.89 -20.85
N LEU A 512 7.71 -19.54 -20.41
CA LEU A 512 8.11 -18.18 -20.03
C LEU A 512 8.20 -17.27 -21.26
N THR A 513 8.72 -17.81 -22.37
CA THR A 513 8.89 -17.10 -23.63
C THR A 513 8.20 -17.78 -24.79
N LEU A 514 7.77 -17.03 -25.82
CA LEU A 514 7.04 -17.53 -26.99
C LEU A 514 7.85 -18.51 -27.85
N ASP A 515 9.17 -18.56 -27.68
CA ASP A 515 10.06 -19.55 -28.30
C ASP A 515 10.18 -20.86 -27.50
N GLY A 516 9.35 -21.01 -26.44
CA GLY A 516 9.15 -22.28 -25.74
C GLY A 516 10.05 -22.52 -24.53
N GLN A 517 10.72 -21.49 -24.02
CA GLN A 517 11.63 -21.65 -22.88
C GLN A 517 10.93 -21.49 -21.54
N GLY A 518 11.31 -22.31 -20.56
CA GLY A 518 10.91 -22.21 -19.17
C GLY A 518 9.40 -22.31 -18.93
N TRP A 519 8.94 -21.71 -17.86
CA TRP A 519 7.53 -21.53 -17.48
C TRP A 519 7.41 -20.28 -16.58
N SER A 520 6.21 -19.68 -16.49
CA SER A 520 5.92 -18.59 -15.56
C SER A 520 4.44 -18.58 -15.15
N MET A 521 4.11 -17.96 -13.99
CA MET A 521 2.73 -17.67 -13.64
C MET A 521 2.08 -16.76 -14.68
N LYS A 522 0.84 -17.04 -15.08
CA LYS A 522 0.09 -16.27 -16.08
C LYS A 522 -0.87 -15.27 -15.43
N TYR A 523 -0.39 -14.49 -14.46
CA TYR A 523 -1.18 -13.58 -13.65
C TYR A 523 -1.92 -12.51 -14.46
N ASN A 524 -1.37 -12.04 -15.59
CA ASN A 524 -2.02 -11.04 -16.44
C ASN A 524 -3.34 -11.51 -17.08
N LEU A 525 -3.59 -12.82 -17.10
CA LEU A 525 -4.85 -13.40 -17.57
C LEU A 525 -6.00 -13.23 -16.57
N LEU A 526 -5.76 -12.70 -15.36
CA LEU A 526 -6.80 -12.40 -14.37
C LEU A 526 -7.96 -11.63 -14.99
N TRP A 527 -7.66 -10.63 -15.79
CA TRP A 527 -8.69 -9.72 -16.33
C TRP A 527 -9.57 -10.35 -17.39
N ASP A 528 -9.10 -11.37 -18.12
CA ASP A 528 -9.96 -12.17 -18.97
C ASP A 528 -11.09 -12.84 -18.16
N ARG A 529 -10.75 -13.31 -16.95
CA ARG A 529 -11.71 -13.96 -16.05
C ARG A 529 -12.60 -12.96 -15.30
N VAL A 530 -12.03 -11.88 -14.77
CA VAL A 530 -12.74 -10.87 -13.96
C VAL A 530 -13.69 -10.02 -14.82
N LEU A 531 -13.25 -9.64 -16.01
CA LEU A 531 -14.04 -8.80 -16.92
C LEU A 531 -14.85 -9.62 -17.95
N HIS A 532 -14.80 -10.95 -17.89
CA HIS A 532 -15.49 -11.86 -18.83
C HIS A 532 -15.22 -11.51 -20.30
N LEU A 533 -13.93 -11.39 -20.66
CA LEU A 533 -13.54 -11.01 -22.02
C LEU A 533 -13.68 -12.17 -23.01
N GLY A 534 -13.55 -13.42 -22.53
CA GLY A 534 -13.73 -14.62 -23.34
C GLY A 534 -12.61 -14.85 -24.36
N LEU A 535 -11.37 -14.49 -24.00
CA LEU A 535 -10.20 -14.60 -24.87
C LEU A 535 -9.69 -16.03 -24.94
N LEU A 536 -9.68 -16.74 -23.82
CA LEU A 536 -9.15 -18.10 -23.71
C LEU A 536 -10.24 -19.07 -23.20
N PRO A 537 -10.19 -20.35 -23.59
CA PRO A 537 -11.17 -21.35 -23.17
C PRO A 537 -10.95 -21.70 -21.67
N ASP A 538 -12.03 -22.07 -20.96
CA ASP A 538 -11.97 -22.44 -19.53
C ASP A 538 -10.96 -23.56 -19.25
N GLY A 539 -10.89 -24.58 -20.10
CA GLY A 539 -9.94 -25.68 -19.95
C GLY A 539 -8.47 -25.28 -19.99
N PHE A 540 -8.12 -24.13 -20.60
CA PHE A 540 -6.78 -23.58 -20.55
C PHE A 540 -6.38 -23.21 -19.11
N TYR A 541 -7.26 -22.51 -18.38
CA TYR A 541 -7.01 -22.07 -17.01
C TYR A 541 -6.83 -23.25 -16.05
N ASP A 542 -7.68 -24.27 -16.17
CA ASP A 542 -7.60 -25.47 -15.36
C ASP A 542 -6.29 -26.23 -15.62
N ALA A 543 -5.91 -26.39 -16.88
CA ALA A 543 -4.66 -27.05 -17.25
C ALA A 543 -3.43 -26.27 -16.75
N GLU A 544 -3.44 -24.94 -16.90
CA GLU A 544 -2.34 -24.07 -16.46
C GLU A 544 -2.16 -24.12 -14.94
N LEU A 545 -3.23 -23.96 -14.17
CA LEU A 545 -3.19 -23.98 -12.70
C LEU A 545 -2.74 -25.34 -12.16
N ASN A 546 -3.22 -26.45 -12.75
CA ASN A 546 -2.79 -27.78 -12.36
C ASN A 546 -1.29 -28.00 -12.62
N SER A 547 -0.72 -27.35 -13.63
CA SER A 547 0.70 -27.43 -13.94
C SER A 547 1.58 -26.78 -12.86
N TYR A 548 1.03 -25.85 -12.05
CA TYR A 548 1.75 -25.14 -11.01
C TYR A 548 1.86 -25.93 -9.69
N LEU A 549 0.90 -26.81 -9.38
CA LEU A 549 0.85 -27.55 -8.11
C LEU A 549 2.15 -28.26 -7.73
N PRO A 550 2.82 -29.02 -8.63
CA PRO A 550 4.06 -29.69 -8.31
C PRO A 550 5.27 -28.76 -8.12
N ARG A 551 5.11 -27.45 -8.40
CA ARG A 551 6.16 -26.43 -8.31
C ARG A 551 6.08 -25.59 -7.05
N ILE A 552 5.01 -25.74 -6.26
CA ILE A 552 4.81 -24.97 -5.03
C ILE A 552 5.85 -25.39 -4.01
N ASN A 553 6.66 -24.42 -3.56
CA ASN A 553 7.63 -24.59 -2.47
C ASN A 553 6.98 -24.36 -1.10
N ALA A 554 7.75 -24.45 -0.02
CA ALA A 554 7.26 -24.30 1.36
C ALA A 554 6.48 -22.99 1.60
N TYR A 555 6.84 -21.90 0.92
CA TYR A 555 6.28 -20.56 1.13
C TYR A 555 5.63 -19.96 -0.11
N GLY A 556 5.44 -20.71 -1.18
CA GLY A 556 4.70 -20.24 -2.34
C GLY A 556 5.13 -20.84 -3.67
N LEU A 557 4.42 -20.48 -4.71
CA LEU A 557 4.77 -20.79 -6.09
C LEU A 557 5.86 -19.80 -6.55
N PRO A 558 7.00 -20.26 -7.10
CA PRO A 558 7.96 -19.37 -7.74
C PRO A 558 7.31 -18.56 -8.88
N LEU A 559 7.84 -17.36 -9.14
CA LEU A 559 7.34 -16.48 -10.22
C LEU A 559 7.44 -17.17 -11.58
N ASP A 560 8.59 -17.78 -11.82
CA ASP A 560 8.91 -18.49 -13.06
C ASP A 560 10.08 -19.48 -12.86
N SER A 561 10.53 -20.08 -13.95
CA SER A 561 11.58 -21.10 -13.95
C SER A 561 13.02 -20.56 -13.72
N ARG A 562 13.22 -19.24 -13.64
CA ARG A 562 14.56 -18.65 -13.53
C ARG A 562 15.11 -18.66 -12.11
N ALA A 563 14.24 -18.56 -11.09
CA ALA A 563 14.66 -18.52 -9.68
C ALA A 563 13.55 -18.99 -8.73
N ASP A 564 13.90 -19.20 -7.46
CA ASP A 564 12.98 -19.65 -6.40
C ASP A 564 12.27 -18.51 -5.67
N TYR A 565 12.37 -17.28 -6.14
CA TYR A 565 11.61 -16.16 -5.59
C TYR A 565 10.23 -16.02 -6.24
N THR A 566 9.36 -15.27 -5.58
CA THR A 566 8.00 -14.98 -6.04
C THR A 566 7.55 -13.59 -5.67
N LYS A 567 6.36 -13.23 -6.18
CA LYS A 567 5.59 -12.03 -5.80
C LYS A 567 4.25 -12.49 -5.23
N SER A 568 3.94 -12.05 -3.99
CA SER A 568 2.71 -12.46 -3.29
C SER A 568 1.42 -12.02 -4.01
N ASP A 569 1.42 -10.81 -4.56
CA ASP A 569 0.33 -10.27 -5.38
C ASP A 569 0.04 -11.12 -6.61
N TRP A 570 1.09 -11.54 -7.34
CA TRP A 570 0.93 -12.40 -8.53
C TRP A 570 0.44 -13.81 -8.20
N ILE A 571 0.83 -14.38 -7.05
CA ILE A 571 0.24 -15.65 -6.59
C ILE A 571 -1.26 -15.46 -6.34
N CYS A 572 -1.68 -14.37 -5.69
CA CYS A 572 -3.09 -14.10 -5.42
C CYS A 572 -3.89 -13.84 -6.70
N TRP A 573 -3.32 -13.16 -7.70
CA TRP A 573 -3.92 -13.01 -9.01
C TRP A 573 -4.07 -14.35 -9.72
N THR A 574 -3.06 -15.20 -9.64
CA THR A 574 -3.08 -16.56 -10.17
C THR A 574 -4.14 -17.42 -9.48
N ALA A 575 -4.26 -17.32 -8.15
CA ALA A 575 -5.30 -18.01 -7.38
C ALA A 575 -6.72 -17.55 -7.75
N ALA A 576 -6.87 -16.31 -8.19
CA ALA A 576 -8.15 -15.78 -8.67
C ALA A 576 -8.57 -16.28 -10.06
N LEU A 577 -7.71 -16.99 -10.80
CA LEU A 577 -8.07 -17.60 -12.08
C LEU A 577 -9.08 -18.76 -11.94
N THR A 578 -9.19 -19.36 -10.75
CA THR A 578 -10.10 -20.49 -10.47
C THR A 578 -11.18 -20.14 -9.44
N GLN A 579 -12.29 -20.88 -9.45
CA GLN A 579 -13.30 -20.91 -8.39
C GLN A 579 -13.14 -22.12 -7.45
N ASP A 580 -12.25 -23.06 -7.76
CA ASP A 580 -11.95 -24.20 -6.90
C ASP A 580 -11.24 -23.71 -5.63
N LYS A 581 -11.94 -23.85 -4.48
CA LYS A 581 -11.46 -23.40 -3.19
C LYS A 581 -10.20 -24.16 -2.72
N ALA A 582 -10.11 -25.43 -3.03
CA ALA A 582 -8.95 -26.24 -2.64
C ALA A 582 -7.70 -25.80 -3.40
N LEU A 583 -7.84 -25.54 -4.70
CA LEU A 583 -6.77 -25.03 -5.54
C LEU A 583 -6.34 -23.62 -5.12
N ARG A 584 -7.30 -22.74 -4.80
CA ARG A 584 -6.99 -21.42 -4.23
C ARG A 584 -6.19 -21.55 -2.93
N GLN A 585 -6.64 -22.39 -2.01
CA GLN A 585 -5.95 -22.59 -0.73
C GLN A 585 -4.51 -23.14 -0.93
N ALA A 586 -4.31 -24.05 -1.87
CA ALA A 586 -2.98 -24.57 -2.19
C ALA A 586 -2.00 -23.46 -2.61
N LEU A 587 -2.49 -22.41 -3.28
CA LEU A 587 -1.69 -21.25 -3.68
C LEU A 587 -1.52 -20.23 -2.55
N LEU A 588 -2.57 -19.96 -1.77
CA LEU A 588 -2.62 -18.87 -0.79
C LEU A 588 -2.02 -19.24 0.57
N SER A 589 -2.24 -20.46 1.07
CA SER A 589 -1.77 -20.87 2.42
C SER A 589 -0.25 -20.81 2.59
N PRO A 590 0.59 -21.10 1.57
CA PRO A 590 2.03 -20.91 1.70
C PRO A 590 2.46 -19.46 1.94
N ILE A 591 1.74 -18.47 1.39
CA ILE A 591 2.01 -17.04 1.65
C ILE A 591 1.72 -16.70 3.13
N ALA A 592 0.58 -17.17 3.65
CA ALA A 592 0.24 -16.97 5.06
C ALA A 592 1.26 -17.66 5.99
N ARG A 593 1.73 -18.83 5.61
CA ARG A 593 2.82 -19.53 6.30
C ARG A 593 4.11 -18.71 6.28
N MET A 594 4.46 -18.11 5.15
CA MET A 594 5.62 -17.22 5.04
C MET A 594 5.54 -16.08 6.05
N LEU A 595 4.41 -15.36 6.14
CA LEU A 595 4.24 -14.27 7.11
C LEU A 595 4.37 -14.72 8.56
N ARG A 596 3.89 -15.93 8.90
CA ARG A 596 3.98 -16.49 10.26
C ARG A 596 5.37 -16.99 10.63
N GLU A 597 6.17 -17.46 9.67
CA GLU A 597 7.41 -18.18 9.93
C GLU A 597 8.68 -17.40 9.52
N THR A 598 8.58 -16.38 8.65
CA THR A 598 9.76 -15.62 8.20
C THR A 598 10.55 -15.02 9.36
N THR A 599 11.88 -15.05 9.23
CA THR A 599 12.79 -14.38 10.15
C THR A 599 13.03 -12.91 9.82
N SER A 600 12.55 -12.44 8.67
CA SER A 600 12.61 -11.03 8.28
C SER A 600 11.71 -10.19 9.17
N ARG A 601 12.18 -9.02 9.60
CA ARG A 601 11.46 -8.09 10.47
C ARG A 601 11.16 -6.79 9.74
N VAL A 602 10.40 -6.91 8.67
CA VAL A 602 10.02 -5.81 7.76
C VAL A 602 8.52 -5.87 7.48
N PRO A 603 7.86 -4.79 7.06
CA PRO A 603 6.48 -4.85 6.55
C PRO A 603 6.33 -5.92 5.48
N PHE A 604 5.11 -6.38 5.24
CA PHE A 604 4.82 -7.47 4.30
C PHE A 604 5.49 -7.24 2.95
N SER A 605 6.58 -8.00 2.68
CA SER A 605 7.29 -7.98 1.42
C SER A 605 6.48 -8.72 0.34
N ASP A 606 6.35 -8.12 -0.82
CA ASP A 606 5.78 -8.78 -1.98
C ASP A 606 6.80 -9.67 -2.71
N TRP A 607 8.10 -9.39 -2.62
CA TRP A 607 9.17 -10.14 -3.25
C TRP A 607 10.00 -10.92 -2.22
N TYR A 608 9.88 -12.24 -2.21
CA TYR A 608 10.54 -13.12 -1.25
C TYR A 608 10.91 -14.48 -1.85
N ASP A 609 11.81 -15.19 -1.18
CA ASP A 609 12.27 -16.54 -1.56
C ASP A 609 11.27 -17.61 -1.08
N THR A 610 10.76 -18.43 -1.99
CA THR A 610 9.71 -19.43 -1.72
C THR A 610 10.17 -20.65 -0.92
N LYS A 611 11.46 -20.87 -0.78
CA LYS A 611 12.04 -21.98 0.03
C LYS A 611 12.37 -21.57 1.44
N THR A 612 12.82 -20.32 1.64
CA THR A 612 13.29 -19.82 2.94
C THR A 612 12.33 -18.84 3.62
N GLY A 613 11.38 -18.26 2.90
CA GLY A 613 10.50 -17.22 3.37
C GLY A 613 11.17 -15.87 3.63
N ARG A 614 12.45 -15.70 3.26
CA ARG A 614 13.17 -14.43 3.44
C ARG A 614 12.82 -13.43 2.35
N TYR A 615 12.58 -12.18 2.74
CA TYR A 615 12.36 -11.11 1.78
C TYR A 615 13.63 -10.85 0.94
N GLN A 616 13.43 -10.44 -0.30
CA GLN A 616 14.50 -10.04 -1.22
C GLN A 616 14.65 -8.52 -1.23
N ALA A 617 13.54 -7.83 -1.45
CA ALA A 617 13.30 -6.39 -1.34
C ALA A 617 11.78 -6.14 -1.40
N PHE A 618 11.35 -4.90 -1.67
CA PHE A 618 9.96 -4.53 -1.95
C PHE A 618 9.05 -4.71 -0.73
N ILE A 619 9.23 -3.84 0.26
CA ILE A 619 8.42 -3.80 1.48
C ILE A 619 7.50 -2.57 1.48
N ALA A 620 6.44 -2.64 2.26
CA ALA A 620 5.48 -1.55 2.45
C ALA A 620 4.90 -0.99 1.12
N ARG A 621 4.78 -1.83 0.07
CA ARG A 621 4.29 -1.42 -1.26
C ARG A 621 2.77 -1.53 -1.38
N SER A 622 2.21 -0.73 -2.26
CA SER A 622 0.79 -0.73 -2.61
C SER A 622 0.34 -2.00 -3.34
N VAL A 623 1.27 -2.70 -3.99
CA VAL A 623 0.99 -3.93 -4.76
C VAL A 623 0.26 -5.00 -3.96
N GLN A 624 0.35 -4.94 -2.63
CA GLN A 624 -0.41 -5.84 -1.74
C GLN A 624 -1.94 -5.66 -1.85
N GLY A 625 -2.43 -4.61 -2.51
CA GLY A 625 -3.82 -4.53 -2.97
C GLY A 625 -4.22 -5.66 -3.92
N GLY A 626 -3.26 -6.29 -4.58
CA GLY A 626 -3.44 -7.48 -5.40
C GLY A 626 -3.87 -8.74 -4.65
N ILE A 627 -3.60 -8.80 -3.33
CA ILE A 627 -4.09 -9.86 -2.45
C ILE A 627 -5.62 -10.04 -2.57
N TYR A 628 -6.34 -8.97 -2.86
CA TYR A 628 -7.81 -8.95 -2.94
C TYR A 628 -8.40 -9.47 -4.28
N ALA A 629 -7.56 -9.87 -5.24
CA ALA A 629 -8.01 -10.38 -6.53
C ALA A 629 -9.04 -11.54 -6.43
N PRO A 630 -8.89 -12.53 -5.53
CA PRO A 630 -9.90 -13.58 -5.34
C PRO A 630 -11.29 -13.08 -4.92
N LEU A 631 -11.40 -11.88 -4.33
CA LEU A 631 -12.69 -11.27 -3.94
C LEU A 631 -13.43 -10.60 -5.10
N LEU A 632 -12.77 -10.35 -6.25
CA LEU A 632 -13.41 -9.76 -7.44
C LEU A 632 -14.30 -10.74 -8.21
N ARG A 633 -14.22 -12.01 -7.89
CA ARG A 633 -14.94 -13.12 -8.55
C ARG A 633 -15.88 -13.85 -7.59
N GLY A 634 -16.50 -13.11 -6.67
CA GLY A 634 -17.49 -13.63 -5.73
C GLY A 634 -18.85 -13.88 -6.37
#